data_21e2d8fac1a9ffe2cc4ee9af907ffce9
#
_entry.id   21e2d8fac1a9ffe2cc4ee9af907ffce9
#
_cell.length_a   1.000
_cell.length_b   1.000
_cell.length_c   1.000
_cell.angle_alpha   90.00
_cell.angle_beta   90.00
_cell.angle_gamma   90.00
#
_symmetry.space_group_name_H-M   'P 1'
#
loop_
_entity.id
_entity.type
_entity.pdbx_description
1 polymer ?
#
loop_
_entity_poly.entity_id
_entity_poly.type
_entity_poly.pdbx_seq_one_letter_code
_entity_poly.pdbx_strand_id
1 'polypeptide(L)'
;ETKGAQVLVSRATPVFVRRLFEREVPEIYNGIIEIKAIAREAGERCKIAVYSHNENIDPIGACIGPRGSRVQTIIEELNGEKIDIFEWSDNISELIANALSPSTGVAVIPNETVKDGLIVVVPDNQLSLAIGKRGKNARLAVKLTNHKIDIKSESEMQELGIDYMAISKKMQEEYEEKKAKERAYKQQQKIDELKSNE
;
A
#
# COMPACT_ATOMS: atom_id res chain seq x y z
N GLU A 1 22.64 11.54 38.98
CA GLU A 1 22.85 12.07 37.61
C GLU A 1 23.86 11.17 36.91
N THR A 2 23.42 10.32 35.97
CA THR A 2 24.30 9.50 35.11
C THR A 2 24.92 10.40 34.04
N LYS A 3 26.20 10.72 34.21
CA LYS A 3 27.03 11.40 33.21
C LYS A 3 27.47 10.35 32.17
N GLY A 4 26.71 10.14 31.11
CA GLY A 4 27.05 9.24 30.01
C GLY A 4 26.07 9.32 28.87
N ALA A 5 26.43 8.79 27.68
CA ALA A 5 25.54 8.68 26.53
C ALA A 5 24.38 7.74 26.88
N GLN A 6 23.15 8.21 26.69
CA GLN A 6 21.95 7.40 26.89
C GLN A 6 21.49 6.86 25.55
N VAL A 7 21.19 5.56 25.48
CA VAL A 7 20.61 4.92 24.29
C VAL A 7 19.13 4.68 24.55
N LEU A 8 18.28 5.38 23.78
CA LEU A 8 16.84 5.17 23.80
C LEU A 8 16.47 4.10 22.75
N VAL A 9 15.86 3.01 23.20
CA VAL A 9 15.31 1.96 22.30
C VAL A 9 13.80 2.06 22.25
N SER A 10 13.22 1.80 21.07
CA SER A 10 11.77 1.87 20.86
C SER A 10 11.27 0.67 20.05
N ARG A 11 10.19 0.04 20.53
CA ARG A 11 9.44 -1.01 19.82
C ARG A 11 8.26 -0.43 19.02
N ALA A 12 8.00 0.87 19.15
CA ALA A 12 6.83 1.53 18.52
C ALA A 12 7.08 1.98 17.08
N THR A 13 8.31 1.96 16.59
CA THR A 13 8.66 2.44 15.25
C THR A 13 8.26 1.45 14.16
N PRO A 14 7.91 1.91 12.93
CA PRO A 14 7.72 1.03 11.77
C PRO A 14 8.97 0.21 11.43
N VAL A 15 10.16 0.74 11.69
CA VAL A 15 11.44 0.05 11.47
C VAL A 15 11.52 -1.26 12.24
N PHE A 16 10.98 -1.30 13.47
CA PHE A 16 10.94 -2.51 14.26
C PHE A 16 10.16 -3.63 13.57
N VAL A 17 8.98 -3.31 13.01
CA VAL A 17 8.18 -4.26 12.24
C VAL A 17 8.93 -4.73 10.99
N ARG A 18 9.59 -3.82 10.26
CA ARG A 18 10.43 -4.19 9.11
C ARG A 18 11.48 -5.23 9.49
N ARG A 19 12.19 -5.05 10.60
CA ARG A 19 13.21 -5.98 11.08
C ARG A 19 12.63 -7.35 11.46
N LEU A 20 11.42 -7.39 12.01
CA LEU A 20 10.73 -8.66 12.28
C LEU A 20 10.42 -9.41 10.98
N PHE A 21 9.93 -8.72 9.95
CA PHE A 21 9.70 -9.33 8.65
C PHE A 21 11.01 -9.79 7.99
N GLU A 22 12.08 -9.03 8.04
CA GLU A 22 13.40 -9.43 7.54
C GLU A 22 13.92 -10.71 8.23
N ARG A 23 13.62 -10.89 9.51
CA ARG A 23 14.00 -12.08 10.28
C ARG A 23 13.17 -13.32 9.91
N GLU A 24 11.85 -13.16 9.74
CA GLU A 24 10.91 -14.27 9.56
C GLU A 24 10.70 -14.65 8.09
N VAL A 25 11.00 -13.75 7.14
CA VAL A 25 10.72 -13.92 5.70
C VAL A 25 12.02 -13.88 4.92
N PRO A 26 12.58 -15.06 4.55
CA PRO A 26 13.85 -15.14 3.82
C PRO A 26 13.84 -14.38 2.49
N GLU A 27 12.71 -14.32 1.81
CA GLU A 27 12.55 -13.61 0.54
C GLU A 27 12.74 -12.08 0.71
N ILE A 28 12.38 -11.52 1.88
CA ILE A 28 12.66 -10.12 2.23
C ILE A 28 14.13 -9.95 2.60
N TYR A 29 14.68 -10.84 3.41
CA TYR A 29 16.09 -10.79 3.79
C TYR A 29 17.02 -10.84 2.57
N ASN A 30 16.69 -11.66 1.57
CA ASN A 30 17.46 -11.82 0.33
C ASN A 30 17.16 -10.74 -0.72
N GLY A 31 16.29 -9.77 -0.44
CA GLY A 31 15.94 -8.68 -1.35
C GLY A 31 15.08 -9.08 -2.56
N ILE A 32 14.49 -10.28 -2.56
CA ILE A 32 13.54 -10.71 -3.60
C ILE A 32 12.20 -9.99 -3.43
N ILE A 33 11.78 -9.84 -2.17
CA ILE A 33 10.60 -9.06 -1.79
C ILE A 33 11.06 -7.80 -1.07
N GLU A 34 10.52 -6.67 -1.47
CA GLU A 34 10.76 -5.37 -0.86
C GLU A 34 9.54 -4.90 -0.08
N ILE A 35 9.75 -4.42 1.15
CA ILE A 35 8.73 -3.68 1.89
C ILE A 35 8.81 -2.22 1.41
N LYS A 36 7.88 -1.80 0.56
CA LYS A 36 7.81 -0.44 0.00
C LYS A 36 7.41 0.59 1.03
N ALA A 37 6.38 0.30 1.81
CA ALA A 37 5.87 1.22 2.81
C ALA A 37 5.29 0.49 4.03
N ILE A 38 5.37 1.14 5.19
CA ILE A 38 4.74 0.70 6.44
C ILE A 38 4.05 1.88 7.10
N ALA A 39 2.77 1.72 7.42
CA ALA A 39 2.05 2.63 8.31
C ALA A 39 1.60 1.87 9.56
N ARG A 40 1.88 2.42 10.74
CA ARG A 40 1.68 1.73 12.02
C ARG A 40 1.06 2.62 13.08
N GLU A 41 0.10 2.08 13.79
CA GLU A 41 -0.35 2.53 15.11
C GLU A 41 0.04 1.42 16.11
N ALA A 42 1.17 1.63 16.79
CA ALA A 42 1.80 0.62 17.64
C ALA A 42 0.84 0.08 18.71
N GLY A 43 0.81 -1.25 18.86
CA GLY A 43 -0.11 -1.95 19.76
C GLY A 43 -1.52 -2.13 19.22
N GLU A 44 -1.85 -1.61 18.04
CA GLU A 44 -3.20 -1.68 17.49
C GLU A 44 -3.24 -2.31 16.10
N ARG A 45 -2.64 -1.67 15.10
CA ARG A 45 -2.68 -2.11 13.71
C ARG A 45 -1.52 -1.58 12.89
N CYS A 46 -1.05 -2.40 11.97
CA CYS A 46 0.00 -2.07 11.00
C CYS A 46 -0.47 -2.44 9.58
N LYS A 47 -0.17 -1.57 8.62
CA LYS A 47 -0.34 -1.84 7.18
C LYS A 47 1.02 -1.88 6.52
N ILE A 48 1.23 -2.90 5.67
CA ILE A 48 2.51 -3.15 5.01
C ILE A 48 2.26 -3.36 3.53
N ALA A 49 2.88 -2.53 2.71
CA ALA A 49 2.90 -2.68 1.26
C ALA A 49 4.17 -3.40 0.84
N VAL A 50 4.03 -4.53 0.16
CA VAL A 50 5.12 -5.38 -0.31
C VAL A 50 5.15 -5.47 -1.83
N TYR A 51 6.34 -5.62 -2.39
CA TYR A 51 6.55 -5.73 -3.83
C TYR A 51 7.54 -6.86 -4.10
N SER A 52 7.26 -7.71 -5.09
CA SER A 52 8.19 -8.75 -5.53
C SER A 52 8.96 -8.30 -6.77
N HIS A 53 10.28 -8.42 -6.72
CA HIS A 53 11.15 -8.23 -7.89
C HIS A 53 11.17 -9.47 -8.81
N ASN A 54 10.53 -10.57 -8.39
CA ASN A 54 10.38 -11.80 -9.16
C ASN A 54 8.88 -12.07 -9.39
N GLU A 55 8.43 -12.00 -10.63
CA GLU A 55 7.03 -12.21 -11.03
C GLU A 55 6.46 -13.60 -10.68
N ASN A 56 7.33 -14.59 -10.42
CA ASN A 56 6.91 -15.93 -10.03
C ASN A 56 6.71 -16.10 -8.52
N ILE A 57 6.94 -15.06 -7.73
CA ILE A 57 6.81 -15.10 -6.26
C ILE A 57 5.69 -14.18 -5.82
N ASP A 58 4.67 -14.76 -5.19
CA ASP A 58 3.61 -14.02 -4.51
C ASP A 58 4.17 -13.35 -3.24
N PRO A 59 4.26 -12.01 -3.22
CA PRO A 59 4.85 -11.30 -2.09
C PRO A 59 3.98 -11.39 -0.82
N ILE A 60 2.66 -11.47 -0.97
CA ILE A 60 1.74 -11.57 0.17
C ILE A 60 1.84 -12.96 0.78
N GLY A 61 1.75 -14.00 -0.05
CA GLY A 61 1.82 -15.39 0.40
C GLY A 61 3.15 -15.71 1.08
N ALA A 62 4.27 -15.20 0.57
CA ALA A 62 5.58 -15.37 1.18
C ALA A 62 5.66 -14.72 2.57
N CYS A 63 5.10 -13.52 2.74
CA CYS A 63 5.06 -12.83 4.04
C CYS A 63 4.14 -13.53 5.05
N ILE A 64 3.01 -14.07 4.61
CA ILE A 64 2.07 -14.82 5.46
C ILE A 64 2.69 -16.14 5.90
N GLY A 65 3.34 -16.84 4.97
CA GLY A 65 3.96 -18.14 5.19
C GLY A 65 2.96 -19.30 5.23
N PRO A 66 3.44 -20.55 5.27
CA PRO A 66 2.60 -21.74 5.31
C PRO A 66 1.62 -21.69 6.49
N ARG A 67 0.32 -21.75 6.19
CA ARG A 67 -0.77 -21.67 7.21
C ARG A 67 -0.70 -20.42 8.10
N GLY A 68 -0.12 -19.33 7.63
CA GLY A 68 0.03 -18.10 8.38
C GLY A 68 1.16 -18.10 9.44
N SER A 69 2.04 -19.09 9.42
CA SER A 69 3.04 -19.27 10.49
C SER A 69 3.99 -18.07 10.65
N ARG A 70 4.47 -17.48 9.55
CA ARG A 70 5.42 -16.36 9.61
C ARG A 70 4.77 -15.09 10.18
N VAL A 71 3.62 -14.70 9.63
CA VAL A 71 2.91 -13.51 10.10
C VAL A 71 2.41 -13.69 11.53
N GLN A 72 2.01 -14.89 11.92
CA GLN A 72 1.56 -15.19 13.29
C GLN A 72 2.68 -15.00 14.31
N THR A 73 3.89 -15.48 14.02
CA THR A 73 5.07 -15.26 14.87
C THR A 73 5.34 -13.76 15.08
N ILE A 74 5.19 -12.96 14.02
CA ILE A 74 5.36 -11.50 14.10
C ILE A 74 4.25 -10.86 14.94
N ILE A 75 2.99 -11.27 14.75
CA ILE A 75 1.84 -10.79 15.53
C ILE A 75 2.03 -11.08 17.02
N GLU A 76 2.50 -12.27 17.36
CA GLU A 76 2.80 -12.67 18.76
C GLU A 76 3.92 -11.80 19.36
N GLU A 77 5.01 -11.57 18.61
CA GLU A 77 6.08 -10.66 19.02
C GLU A 77 5.58 -9.23 19.24
N LEU A 78 4.57 -8.79 18.49
CA LEU A 78 3.93 -7.47 18.61
C LEU A 78 2.77 -7.43 19.61
N ASN A 79 2.61 -8.46 20.47
CA ASN A 79 1.55 -8.57 21.47
C ASN A 79 0.13 -8.50 20.88
N GLY A 80 -0.09 -9.12 19.72
CA GLY A 80 -1.40 -9.21 19.09
C GLY A 80 -1.76 -8.01 18.21
N GLU A 81 -0.80 -7.16 17.82
CA GLU A 81 -1.02 -6.08 16.87
C GLU A 81 -1.47 -6.65 15.51
N LYS A 82 -2.58 -6.15 14.97
CA LYS A 82 -3.11 -6.61 13.68
C LYS A 82 -2.22 -6.13 12.53
N ILE A 83 -1.93 -7.04 11.60
CA ILE A 83 -1.10 -6.76 10.43
C ILE A 83 -1.91 -6.99 9.17
N ASP A 84 -2.05 -5.96 8.33
CA ASP A 84 -2.59 -6.04 6.99
C ASP A 84 -1.44 -5.99 5.99
N ILE A 85 -1.29 -7.03 5.18
CA ILE A 85 -0.27 -7.11 4.13
C ILE A 85 -0.99 -7.02 2.79
N PHE A 86 -0.49 -6.15 1.90
CA PHE A 86 -1.04 -6.01 0.56
C PHE A 86 0.08 -5.68 -0.45
N GLU A 87 -0.21 -5.89 -1.71
CA GLU A 87 0.75 -5.66 -2.77
C GLU A 87 0.86 -4.17 -3.11
N TRP A 88 2.10 -3.70 -3.25
CA TRP A 88 2.40 -2.36 -3.73
C TRP A 88 2.09 -2.25 -5.21
N SER A 89 1.51 -1.13 -5.61
CA SER A 89 1.34 -0.75 -7.01
C SER A 89 1.83 0.68 -7.24
N ASP A 90 2.48 0.90 -8.39
CA ASP A 90 2.82 2.25 -8.85
C ASP A 90 1.58 2.99 -9.37
N ASN A 91 0.48 2.28 -9.64
CA ASN A 91 -0.83 2.86 -9.92
C ASN A 91 -1.47 3.31 -8.61
N ILE A 92 -1.64 4.62 -8.45
CA ILE A 92 -2.18 5.19 -7.20
C ILE A 92 -3.60 4.70 -6.89
N SER A 93 -4.43 4.46 -7.91
CA SER A 93 -5.79 3.95 -7.71
C SER A 93 -5.76 2.54 -7.13
N GLU A 94 -4.92 1.69 -7.68
CA GLU A 94 -4.75 0.32 -7.21
C GLU A 94 -4.09 0.28 -5.83
N LEU A 95 -3.06 1.10 -5.61
CA LEU A 95 -2.38 1.20 -4.32
C LEU A 95 -3.35 1.60 -3.20
N ILE A 96 -4.23 2.59 -3.45
CA ILE A 96 -5.23 3.03 -2.47
C ILE A 96 -6.28 1.95 -2.24
N ALA A 97 -6.76 1.30 -3.31
CA ALA A 97 -7.72 0.20 -3.19
C ALA A 97 -7.14 -0.93 -2.33
N ASN A 98 -5.89 -1.32 -2.59
CA ASN A 98 -5.18 -2.33 -1.80
C ASN A 98 -4.96 -1.87 -0.34
N ALA A 99 -4.58 -0.61 -0.14
CA ALA A 99 -4.35 -0.05 1.19
C ALA A 99 -5.62 0.04 2.04
N LEU A 100 -6.80 0.13 1.43
CA LEU A 100 -8.09 0.14 2.13
C LEU A 100 -8.63 -1.26 2.43
N SER A 101 -7.91 -2.32 2.02
CA SER A 101 -8.25 -3.68 2.43
C SER A 101 -8.56 -3.75 3.95
N PRO A 102 -9.58 -4.50 4.36
CA PRO A 102 -10.34 -5.52 3.62
C PRO A 102 -11.57 -5.00 2.85
N SER A 103 -11.77 -3.70 2.69
CA SER A 103 -12.87 -3.18 1.85
C SER A 103 -12.63 -3.52 0.37
N THR A 104 -13.71 -3.70 -0.38
CA THR A 104 -13.70 -4.09 -1.79
C THR A 104 -14.58 -3.15 -2.63
N GLY A 105 -14.46 -3.21 -3.96
CA GLY A 105 -15.25 -2.37 -4.86
C GLY A 105 -14.83 -0.91 -4.83
N VAL A 106 -13.56 -0.64 -4.59
CA VAL A 106 -13.01 0.72 -4.43
C VAL A 106 -12.75 1.33 -5.81
N ALA A 107 -13.33 2.50 -6.08
CA ALA A 107 -12.96 3.37 -7.19
C ALA A 107 -12.25 4.62 -6.66
N VAL A 108 -11.28 5.12 -7.42
CA VAL A 108 -10.49 6.30 -7.04
C VAL A 108 -10.58 7.35 -8.14
N ILE A 109 -10.86 8.59 -7.75
CA ILE A 109 -10.93 9.75 -8.65
C ILE A 109 -10.17 10.95 -8.05
N PRO A 110 -9.71 11.89 -8.88
CA PRO A 110 -9.09 13.11 -8.38
C PRO A 110 -10.07 13.95 -7.56
N ASN A 111 -9.60 14.59 -6.52
CA ASN A 111 -10.36 15.60 -5.78
C ASN A 111 -9.96 17.00 -6.27
N GLU A 112 -10.79 17.62 -7.09
CA GLU A 112 -10.51 18.94 -7.68
C GLU A 112 -10.46 20.09 -6.64
N THR A 113 -11.04 19.87 -5.45
CA THR A 113 -11.08 20.88 -4.40
C THR A 113 -9.87 20.86 -3.47
N VAL A 114 -9.10 19.78 -3.49
CA VAL A 114 -7.96 19.59 -2.59
C VAL A 114 -6.72 19.26 -3.43
N LYS A 115 -5.69 20.09 -3.29
CA LYS A 115 -4.41 19.81 -3.97
C LYS A 115 -3.86 18.44 -3.54
N ASP A 116 -3.53 17.60 -4.52
CA ASP A 116 -3.05 16.22 -4.34
C ASP A 116 -4.04 15.35 -3.53
N GLY A 117 -5.33 15.71 -3.56
CA GLY A 117 -6.40 14.97 -2.92
C GLY A 117 -7.05 13.95 -3.87
N LEU A 118 -7.55 12.88 -3.28
CA LEU A 118 -8.27 11.83 -3.97
C LEU A 118 -9.59 11.56 -3.28
N ILE A 119 -10.65 11.38 -4.05
CA ILE A 119 -11.91 10.85 -3.57
C ILE A 119 -11.91 9.35 -3.83
N VAL A 120 -12.21 8.61 -2.80
CA VAL A 120 -12.30 7.15 -2.84
C VAL A 120 -13.76 6.77 -2.68
N VAL A 121 -14.32 6.19 -3.71
CA VAL A 121 -15.72 5.76 -3.73
C VAL A 121 -15.80 4.28 -3.43
N VAL A 122 -16.65 3.92 -2.49
CA VAL A 122 -16.87 2.53 -2.07
C VAL A 122 -18.36 2.22 -2.07
N PRO A 123 -18.76 0.95 -2.29
CA PRO A 123 -20.15 0.52 -2.09
C PRO A 123 -20.64 0.89 -0.69
N ASP A 124 -21.92 1.26 -0.55
CA ASP A 124 -22.47 1.74 0.72
C ASP A 124 -22.24 0.75 1.87
N ASN A 125 -22.34 -0.54 1.59
CA ASN A 125 -22.09 -1.61 2.58
C ASN A 125 -20.59 -1.77 2.96
N GLN A 126 -19.68 -1.17 2.21
CA GLN A 126 -18.25 -1.19 2.47
C GLN A 126 -17.74 0.07 3.19
N LEU A 127 -18.53 1.14 3.25
CA LEU A 127 -18.11 2.44 3.79
C LEU A 127 -17.55 2.34 5.20
N SER A 128 -18.28 1.69 6.11
CA SER A 128 -17.82 1.50 7.50
C SER A 128 -16.54 0.69 7.60
N LEU A 129 -16.34 -0.28 6.70
CA LEU A 129 -15.14 -1.11 6.66
C LEU A 129 -13.94 -0.34 6.11
N ALA A 130 -14.16 0.46 5.04
CA ALA A 130 -13.14 1.32 4.44
C ALA A 130 -12.62 2.37 5.44
N ILE A 131 -13.52 3.00 6.19
CA ILE A 131 -13.17 3.95 7.25
C ILE A 131 -12.50 3.23 8.42
N GLY A 132 -13.09 2.11 8.86
CA GLY A 132 -12.65 1.33 10.00
C GLY A 132 -12.97 1.97 11.35
N LYS A 133 -12.82 1.20 12.43
CA LYS A 133 -13.10 1.67 13.80
C LYS A 133 -12.28 2.90 14.12
N ARG A 134 -12.94 4.01 14.50
CA ARG A 134 -12.33 5.31 14.79
C ARG A 134 -11.49 5.87 13.62
N GLY A 135 -11.82 5.51 12.38
CA GLY A 135 -11.11 5.97 11.19
C GLY A 135 -9.69 5.36 11.01
N LYS A 136 -9.35 4.28 11.70
CA LYS A 136 -8.00 3.72 11.68
C LYS A 136 -7.59 3.18 10.32
N ASN A 137 -8.51 2.50 9.62
CA ASN A 137 -8.20 1.93 8.31
C ASN A 137 -7.84 3.05 7.30
N ALA A 138 -8.70 4.06 7.21
CA ALA A 138 -8.49 5.23 6.36
C ALA A 138 -7.21 6.00 6.74
N ARG A 139 -7.00 6.27 8.05
CA ARG A 139 -5.82 7.02 8.52
C ARG A 139 -4.51 6.29 8.22
N LEU A 140 -4.45 4.97 8.37
CA LEU A 140 -3.28 4.18 8.01
C LEU A 140 -3.04 4.17 6.50
N ALA A 141 -4.09 4.08 5.68
CA ALA A 141 -3.99 4.18 4.23
C ALA A 141 -3.43 5.55 3.79
N VAL A 142 -3.94 6.66 4.36
CA VAL A 142 -3.40 8.02 4.13
C VAL A 142 -1.92 8.11 4.49
N LYS A 143 -1.52 7.60 5.66
CA LYS A 143 -0.11 7.61 6.10
C LYS A 143 0.79 6.78 5.19
N LEU A 144 0.30 5.65 4.70
CA LEU A 144 1.08 4.73 3.88
C LEU A 144 1.25 5.27 2.46
N THR A 145 0.18 5.79 1.85
CA THR A 145 0.19 6.28 0.47
C THR A 145 0.68 7.71 0.34
N ASN A 146 0.75 8.46 1.46
CA ASN A 146 1.07 9.88 1.52
C ASN A 146 0.13 10.76 0.66
N HIS A 147 -1.12 10.32 0.47
CA HIS A 147 -2.16 11.07 -0.25
C HIS A 147 -3.29 11.45 0.69
N LYS A 148 -3.91 12.60 0.44
CA LYS A 148 -5.14 13.00 1.11
C LYS A 148 -6.30 12.22 0.50
N ILE A 149 -7.00 11.45 1.32
CA ILE A 149 -8.08 10.57 0.89
C ILE A 149 -9.37 11.03 1.55
N ASP A 150 -10.40 11.29 0.73
CA ASP A 150 -11.79 11.51 1.15
C ASP A 150 -12.62 10.29 0.72
N ILE A 151 -13.19 9.57 1.68
CA ILE A 151 -13.95 8.34 1.41
C ILE A 151 -15.43 8.67 1.36
N LYS A 152 -16.08 8.32 0.24
CA LYS A 152 -17.50 8.52 -0.01
C LYS A 152 -18.17 7.23 -0.43
N SER A 153 -19.48 7.13 -0.16
CA SER A 153 -20.28 6.03 -0.66
C SER A 153 -20.74 6.27 -2.11
N GLU A 154 -21.15 5.20 -2.78
CA GLU A 154 -21.77 5.28 -4.11
C GLU A 154 -23.02 6.16 -4.09
N SER A 155 -23.86 6.03 -3.06
CA SER A 155 -25.07 6.86 -2.90
C SER A 155 -24.74 8.35 -2.78
N GLU A 156 -23.71 8.72 -2.01
CA GLU A 156 -23.26 10.12 -1.91
C GLU A 156 -22.81 10.67 -3.26
N MET A 157 -22.11 9.87 -4.08
CA MET A 157 -21.64 10.29 -5.40
C MET A 157 -22.82 10.47 -6.38
N GLN A 158 -23.84 9.61 -6.29
CA GLN A 158 -25.06 9.74 -7.08
C GLN A 158 -25.84 11.00 -6.72
N GLU A 159 -25.97 11.33 -5.43
CA GLU A 159 -26.62 12.57 -4.96
C GLU A 159 -25.90 13.82 -5.46
N LEU A 160 -24.58 13.76 -5.59
CA LEU A 160 -23.76 14.84 -6.15
C LEU A 160 -23.82 14.91 -7.68
N GLY A 161 -24.43 13.93 -8.35
CA GLY A 161 -24.52 13.86 -9.81
C GLY A 161 -23.16 13.60 -10.49
N ILE A 162 -22.21 13.00 -9.79
CA ILE A 162 -20.87 12.74 -10.31
C ILE A 162 -20.77 11.31 -10.85
N ASP A 163 -20.47 11.18 -12.14
CA ASP A 163 -20.15 9.88 -12.77
C ASP A 163 -18.71 9.48 -12.44
N TYR A 164 -18.52 9.01 -11.23
CA TYR A 164 -17.21 8.58 -10.74
C TYR A 164 -16.65 7.37 -11.50
N MET A 165 -17.51 6.52 -12.06
CA MET A 165 -17.06 5.35 -12.83
C MET A 165 -16.39 5.76 -14.14
N ALA A 166 -16.98 6.72 -14.87
CA ALA A 166 -16.37 7.25 -16.08
C ALA A 166 -15.04 7.96 -15.80
N ILE A 167 -14.97 8.73 -14.71
CA ILE A 167 -13.75 9.44 -14.29
C ILE A 167 -12.65 8.44 -13.88
N SER A 168 -12.98 7.44 -13.07
CA SER A 168 -12.03 6.41 -12.62
C SER A 168 -11.49 5.60 -13.80
N LYS A 169 -12.35 5.23 -14.75
CA LYS A 169 -11.96 4.52 -15.97
C LYS A 169 -10.98 5.35 -16.81
N LYS A 170 -11.26 6.62 -17.01
CA LYS A 170 -10.38 7.53 -17.74
C LYS A 170 -9.01 7.65 -17.07
N MET A 171 -8.97 7.79 -15.75
CA MET A 171 -7.73 7.84 -14.97
C MET A 171 -6.90 6.56 -15.15
N GLN A 172 -7.54 5.40 -15.20
CA GLN A 172 -6.87 4.13 -15.44
C GLN A 172 -6.32 4.04 -16.86
N GLU A 173 -7.08 4.44 -17.86
CA GLU A 173 -6.64 4.47 -19.26
C GLU A 173 -5.42 5.39 -19.45
N GLU A 174 -5.45 6.60 -18.88
CA GLU A 174 -4.33 7.55 -18.90
C GLU A 174 -3.06 6.97 -18.24
N TYR A 175 -3.22 6.25 -17.13
CA TYR A 175 -2.09 5.57 -16.46
C TYR A 175 -1.48 4.49 -17.35
N GLU A 176 -2.31 3.65 -17.97
CA GLU A 176 -1.84 2.56 -18.84
C GLU A 176 -1.14 3.08 -20.09
N GLU A 177 -1.67 4.14 -20.70
CA GLU A 177 -1.02 4.81 -21.83
C GLU A 177 0.36 5.37 -21.43
N LYS A 178 0.45 6.03 -20.28
CA LYS A 178 1.72 6.57 -19.78
C LYS A 178 2.71 5.44 -19.55
N LYS A 179 2.29 4.36 -18.92
CA LYS A 179 3.13 3.18 -18.63
C LYS A 179 3.60 2.48 -19.90
N ALA A 180 2.73 2.39 -20.92
CA ALA A 180 3.10 1.85 -22.24
C ALA A 180 4.18 2.71 -22.92
N LYS A 181 4.04 4.05 -22.89
CA LYS A 181 5.04 4.98 -23.42
C LYS A 181 6.38 4.86 -22.70
N GLU A 182 6.38 4.76 -21.37
CA GLU A 182 7.60 4.58 -20.57
C GLU A 182 8.31 3.23 -20.87
N ARG A 183 7.54 2.16 -21.06
CA ARG A 183 8.09 0.84 -21.43
C ARG A 183 8.72 0.89 -22.82
N ALA A 184 8.04 1.47 -23.79
CA ALA A 184 8.56 1.64 -25.15
C ALA A 184 9.86 2.47 -25.17
N TYR A 185 9.91 3.56 -24.42
CA TYR A 185 11.10 4.39 -24.29
C TYR A 185 12.29 3.62 -23.69
N LYS A 186 12.08 2.89 -22.58
CA LYS A 186 13.11 2.06 -21.94
C LYS A 186 13.61 0.95 -22.88
N GLN A 187 12.72 0.38 -23.67
CA GLN A 187 13.05 -0.68 -24.62
C GLN A 187 13.92 -0.11 -25.76
N GLN A 188 13.59 1.09 -26.27
CA GLN A 188 14.37 1.77 -27.28
C GLN A 188 15.77 2.12 -26.76
N GLN A 189 15.90 2.65 -25.54
CA GLN A 189 17.19 2.94 -24.94
C GLN A 189 18.09 1.70 -24.84
N LYS A 190 17.55 0.56 -24.42
CA LYS A 190 18.31 -0.70 -24.38
C LYS A 190 18.81 -1.15 -25.75
N ILE A 191 18.00 -0.96 -26.79
CA ILE A 191 18.39 -1.30 -28.17
C ILE A 191 19.52 -0.36 -28.63
N ASP A 192 19.43 0.92 -28.33
CA ASP A 192 20.42 1.91 -28.74
C ASP A 192 21.77 1.71 -28.00
N GLU A 193 21.74 1.35 -26.71
CA GLU A 193 22.92 0.96 -25.93
C GLU A 193 23.61 -0.29 -26.48
N LEU A 194 22.84 -1.30 -26.88
CA LEU A 194 23.40 -2.52 -27.49
C LEU A 194 24.09 -2.21 -28.82
N LYS A 195 23.51 -1.35 -29.66
CA LYS A 195 24.08 -0.93 -30.94
C LYS A 195 25.33 -0.05 -30.80
N SER A 196 25.48 0.67 -29.69
CA SER A 196 26.66 1.52 -29.45
C SER A 196 27.85 0.77 -28.88
N ASN A 197 27.66 -0.48 -28.44
CA ASN A 197 28.70 -1.36 -27.89
C ASN A 197 29.22 -2.40 -28.92
N GLU A 198 28.70 -2.39 -30.15
CA GLU A 198 29.22 -3.10 -31.31
C GLU A 198 30.13 -2.18 -32.17
#